data_05bb38a64edab9232aaa8a8875eca976
#
_entry.id   05bb38a64edab9232aaa8a8875eca976
#
_cell.length_a   1.000
_cell.length_b   1.000
_cell.length_c   1.000
_cell.angle_alpha   90.00
_cell.angle_beta   90.00
_cell.angle_gamma   90.00
#
_symmetry.space_group_name_H-M   'P 1'
#
loop_
_entity.id
_entity.type
_entity.pdbx_description
1 polymer ?
#
loop_
_entity_poly.entity_id
_entity_poly.type
_entity_poly.pdbx_seq_one_letter_code
_entity_poly.pdbx_strand_id
1 'polypeptide(L)'
;MLKKNLIFINVIENYLGFLDTGGGMTFQFRNPELNSKLKLMYREELALDFLPKKVIVFFGNDYWNNQIYLFDYIQQKFNFINTIPKNLTPYKMFNNKSNYALFNLQFERKNEIFLFDTGAATTRNNKNYGISFLDGIVFDKLQDKYKVIKKYDDDGSPCIIIPEIIIFNTIVKNVKFLRREKNAFYDFMRKQTGIKHIGAIGGNVFKKFKIICDYKNKVIYSS
;
A
#
# COMPACT_ATOMS: atom_id res chain seq x y z
N MET A 1 -7.61 5.11 -12.29
CA MET A 1 -8.75 4.18 -12.10
C MET A 1 -8.43 3.25 -10.94
N LEU A 2 -9.32 3.18 -9.94
CA LEU A 2 -9.21 2.23 -8.84
C LEU A 2 -9.98 0.95 -9.18
N LYS A 3 -9.32 -0.20 -9.13
CA LYS A 3 -9.98 -1.51 -9.23
C LYS A 3 -9.77 -2.27 -7.94
N LYS A 4 -10.87 -2.58 -7.23
CA LYS A 4 -10.85 -3.39 -6.01
C LYS A 4 -9.85 -2.86 -4.97
N ASN A 5 -9.83 -1.53 -4.79
CA ASN A 5 -8.96 -0.78 -3.88
C ASN A 5 -7.45 -0.80 -4.25
N LEU A 6 -7.11 -1.13 -5.48
CA LEU A 6 -5.78 -0.96 -6.07
C LEU A 6 -5.79 0.20 -7.07
N ILE A 7 -4.68 0.90 -7.22
CA ILE A 7 -4.59 2.11 -8.03
C ILE A 7 -3.88 1.81 -9.35
N PHE A 8 -4.57 2.10 -10.45
CA PHE A 8 -4.01 2.03 -11.80
C PHE A 8 -4.18 3.37 -12.49
N ILE A 9 -3.19 3.79 -13.25
CA ILE A 9 -3.23 5.00 -14.07
C ILE A 9 -3.04 4.64 -15.55
N ASN A 10 -3.61 5.43 -16.45
CA ASN A 10 -3.31 5.33 -17.86
C ASN A 10 -1.91 5.92 -18.09
N VAL A 11 -1.04 5.16 -18.73
CA VAL A 11 0.32 5.60 -19.09
C VAL A 11 0.36 6.03 -20.54
N ILE A 12 -0.18 5.18 -21.41
CA ILE A 12 -0.45 5.45 -22.82
C ILE A 12 -1.74 4.75 -23.20
N GLU A 13 -2.24 4.99 -24.40
CA GLU A 13 -3.46 4.36 -24.90
C GLU A 13 -3.42 2.83 -24.70
N ASN A 14 -4.48 2.28 -24.08
CA ASN A 14 -4.65 0.86 -23.75
C ASN A 14 -3.70 0.27 -22.68
N TYR A 15 -2.74 1.01 -22.17
CA TYR A 15 -1.79 0.51 -21.16
C TYR A 15 -1.90 1.24 -19.82
N LEU A 16 -1.65 0.49 -18.74
CA LEU A 16 -1.76 0.98 -17.37
C LEU A 16 -0.40 0.97 -16.66
N GLY A 17 -0.28 1.88 -15.71
CA GLY A 17 0.70 1.83 -14.65
C GLY A 17 0.05 1.39 -13.34
N PHE A 18 0.75 0.63 -12.53
CA PHE A 18 0.35 0.24 -11.18
C PHE A 18 1.09 1.08 -10.16
N LEU A 19 0.35 1.66 -9.21
CA LEU A 19 0.90 2.54 -8.19
C LEU A 19 1.08 1.78 -6.87
N ASP A 20 2.34 1.64 -6.45
CA ASP A 20 2.71 0.91 -5.24
C ASP A 20 3.66 1.74 -4.37
N THR A 21 3.10 2.38 -3.34
CA THR A 21 3.90 3.16 -2.37
C THR A 21 4.71 2.30 -1.41
N GLY A 22 4.45 1.00 -1.36
CA GLY A 22 5.23 -0.02 -0.67
C GLY A 22 6.29 -0.67 -1.53
N GLY A 23 6.25 -0.49 -2.85
CA GLY A 23 7.24 -1.01 -3.78
C GLY A 23 8.57 -0.26 -3.75
N GLY A 24 9.68 -0.99 -3.90
CA GLY A 24 11.02 -0.41 -3.72
C GLY A 24 11.50 0.48 -4.85
N MET A 25 11.09 0.21 -6.09
CA MET A 25 11.59 0.91 -7.28
C MET A 25 10.54 0.99 -8.39
N THR A 26 10.70 1.97 -9.25
CA THR A 26 9.92 2.13 -10.49
C THR A 26 10.62 1.40 -11.62
N PHE A 27 9.85 0.63 -12.37
CA PHE A 27 10.37 -0.11 -13.52
C PHE A 27 9.28 -0.33 -14.58
N GLN A 28 9.71 -0.72 -15.78
CA GLN A 28 8.82 -1.11 -16.87
C GLN A 28 8.88 -2.62 -17.07
N PHE A 29 7.73 -3.25 -17.24
CA PHE A 29 7.70 -4.61 -17.76
C PHE A 29 8.12 -4.62 -19.23
N ARG A 30 8.90 -5.61 -19.62
CA ARG A 30 9.37 -5.73 -21.00
C ARG A 30 8.19 -5.81 -21.95
N ASN A 31 8.04 -4.77 -22.75
CA ASN A 31 7.06 -4.67 -23.81
C ASN A 31 7.77 -4.10 -25.06
N PRO A 32 7.80 -4.83 -26.20
CA PRO A 32 8.50 -4.40 -27.40
C PRO A 32 7.95 -3.10 -28.00
N GLU A 33 6.72 -2.73 -27.66
CA GLU A 33 6.07 -1.52 -28.18
C GLU A 33 6.48 -0.23 -27.46
N LEU A 34 7.25 -0.34 -26.36
CA LEU A 34 7.61 0.80 -25.52
C LEU A 34 9.12 0.99 -25.45
N ASN A 35 9.56 2.10 -25.97
CA ASN A 35 10.93 2.58 -25.77
C ASN A 35 10.93 3.57 -24.59
N SER A 36 11.34 3.14 -23.41
CA SER A 36 11.47 4.01 -22.24
C SER A 36 12.85 3.91 -21.61
N LYS A 37 13.21 4.96 -20.85
CA LYS A 37 14.46 5.00 -20.07
C LYS A 37 14.34 4.25 -18.73
N LEU A 38 13.20 3.64 -18.44
CA LEU A 38 12.99 2.90 -17.19
C LEU A 38 13.72 1.55 -17.24
N LYS A 39 14.10 1.06 -16.07
CA LYS A 39 14.65 -0.28 -15.94
C LYS A 39 13.66 -1.31 -16.46
N LEU A 40 14.10 -2.20 -17.34
CA LEU A 40 13.27 -3.27 -17.87
C LEU A 40 13.34 -4.48 -16.93
N MET A 41 12.17 -5.04 -16.58
CA MET A 41 12.04 -6.20 -15.71
C MET A 41 11.10 -7.23 -16.35
N TYR A 42 11.30 -8.50 -16.07
CA TYR A 42 10.40 -9.56 -16.46
C TYR A 42 9.36 -9.78 -15.34
N ARG A 43 8.09 -10.03 -15.70
CA ARG A 43 7.01 -10.27 -14.73
C ARG A 43 7.27 -11.48 -13.87
N GLU A 44 7.76 -12.53 -14.49
CA GLU A 44 8.02 -13.84 -13.90
C GLU A 44 9.06 -13.76 -12.77
N GLU A 45 10.02 -12.82 -12.89
CA GLU A 45 11.07 -12.62 -11.88
C GLU A 45 10.58 -11.94 -10.61
N LEU A 46 9.40 -11.30 -10.65
CA LEU A 46 8.93 -10.39 -9.60
C LEU A 46 7.70 -10.91 -8.83
N ALA A 47 7.21 -12.11 -9.15
CA ALA A 47 5.96 -12.65 -8.59
C ALA A 47 4.79 -11.64 -8.67
N LEU A 48 4.69 -10.90 -9.79
CA LEU A 48 3.66 -9.88 -10.04
C LEU A 48 2.60 -10.36 -11.04
N ASP A 49 2.41 -11.68 -11.16
CA ASP A 49 1.43 -12.31 -12.06
C ASP A 49 -0.01 -11.91 -11.74
N PHE A 50 -0.26 -11.43 -10.52
CA PHE A 50 -1.55 -10.90 -10.13
C PHE A 50 -1.93 -9.61 -10.87
N LEU A 51 -0.97 -8.89 -11.46
CA LEU A 51 -1.24 -7.66 -12.21
C LEU A 51 -1.82 -7.98 -13.60
N PRO A 52 -2.83 -7.23 -14.05
CA PRO A 52 -3.35 -7.37 -15.41
C PRO A 52 -2.26 -7.24 -16.48
N LYS A 53 -2.31 -8.04 -17.55
CA LYS A 53 -1.31 -8.03 -18.64
C LYS A 53 -1.07 -6.64 -19.25
N LYS A 54 -2.11 -5.79 -19.27
CA LYS A 54 -2.01 -4.41 -19.76
C LYS A 54 -1.29 -3.42 -18.82
N VAL A 55 -0.91 -3.84 -17.62
CA VAL A 55 -0.02 -3.05 -16.74
C VAL A 55 1.39 -3.22 -17.25
N ILE A 56 2.00 -2.12 -17.67
CA ILE A 56 3.34 -2.10 -18.29
C ILE A 56 4.36 -1.32 -17.47
N VAL A 57 3.91 -0.49 -16.53
CA VAL A 57 4.79 0.25 -15.62
C VAL A 57 4.37 -0.02 -14.18
N PHE A 58 5.36 -0.24 -13.34
CA PHE A 58 5.24 -0.31 -11.90
C PHE A 58 5.88 0.95 -11.31
N PHE A 59 5.10 1.74 -10.59
CA PHE A 59 5.56 2.95 -9.92
C PHE A 59 5.83 2.65 -8.46
N GLY A 60 7.09 2.46 -8.12
CA GLY A 60 7.55 2.19 -6.77
C GLY A 60 7.86 3.45 -5.98
N ASN A 61 8.44 3.26 -4.82
CA ASN A 61 8.67 4.31 -3.84
C ASN A 61 9.59 5.44 -4.33
N ASP A 62 10.54 5.17 -5.22
CA ASP A 62 11.43 6.15 -5.82
C ASP A 62 10.71 7.19 -6.71
N TYR A 63 9.51 6.86 -7.19
CA TYR A 63 8.68 7.75 -7.99
C TYR A 63 8.04 8.88 -7.16
N TRP A 64 7.81 8.65 -5.87
CA TRP A 64 7.00 9.53 -5.02
C TRP A 64 7.73 10.76 -4.48
N ASN A 65 9.00 10.94 -4.85
CA ASN A 65 9.85 11.98 -4.29
C ASN A 65 9.37 13.42 -4.58
N ASN A 66 9.38 14.24 -3.54
CA ASN A 66 9.23 15.70 -3.60
C ASN A 66 7.92 16.24 -4.22
N GLN A 67 6.87 15.45 -4.29
CA GLN A 67 5.58 15.85 -4.85
C GLN A 67 4.43 15.62 -3.87
N ILE A 68 3.28 16.21 -4.19
CA ILE A 68 2.06 16.05 -3.42
C ILE A 68 1.07 15.25 -4.26
N TYR A 69 0.56 14.16 -3.69
CA TYR A 69 -0.34 13.23 -4.36
C TYR A 69 -1.67 13.16 -3.65
N LEU A 70 -2.74 13.20 -4.42
CA LEU A 70 -4.09 12.95 -3.97
C LEU A 70 -4.51 11.53 -4.35
N PHE A 71 -4.81 10.71 -3.34
CA PHE A 71 -5.44 9.39 -3.44
C PHE A 71 -6.89 9.52 -2.97
N ASP A 72 -7.81 9.78 -3.87
CA ASP A 72 -9.24 9.83 -3.57
C ASP A 72 -9.86 8.46 -3.81
N TYR A 73 -9.87 7.63 -2.77
CA TYR A 73 -10.46 6.30 -2.85
C TYR A 73 -11.99 6.32 -2.95
N ILE A 74 -12.63 7.38 -2.48
CA ILE A 74 -14.08 7.55 -2.53
C ILE A 74 -14.53 7.81 -3.98
N GLN A 75 -13.86 8.75 -4.67
CA GLN A 75 -14.15 9.08 -6.07
C GLN A 75 -13.33 8.26 -7.06
N GLN A 76 -12.47 7.36 -6.59
CA GLN A 76 -11.59 6.53 -7.41
C GLN A 76 -10.66 7.35 -8.31
N LYS A 77 -10.11 8.45 -7.77
CA LYS A 77 -9.21 9.36 -8.49
C LYS A 77 -7.83 9.37 -7.88
N PHE A 78 -6.84 9.56 -8.73
CA PHE A 78 -5.46 9.82 -8.36
C PHE A 78 -4.99 11.04 -9.15
N ASN A 79 -4.40 12.02 -8.47
CA ASN A 79 -3.88 13.24 -9.09
C ASN A 79 -2.62 13.75 -8.41
N PHE A 80 -1.80 14.44 -9.17
CA PHE A 80 -0.83 15.39 -8.62
C PHE A 80 -1.57 16.67 -8.22
N ILE A 81 -1.20 17.26 -7.10
CA ILE A 81 -1.76 18.53 -6.68
C ILE A 81 -0.63 19.48 -6.25
N ASN A 82 -0.82 20.77 -6.50
CA ASN A 82 0.15 21.79 -6.15
C ASN A 82 -0.18 22.49 -4.82
N THR A 83 -1.40 22.33 -4.34
CA THR A 83 -1.88 22.99 -3.12
C THR A 83 -2.69 22.01 -2.27
N ILE A 84 -2.49 22.12 -0.96
CA ILE A 84 -3.22 21.31 0.02
C ILE A 84 -4.43 22.15 0.50
N PRO A 85 -5.66 21.58 0.51
CA PRO A 85 -6.83 22.24 1.06
C PRO A 85 -6.61 22.63 2.54
N LYS A 86 -7.06 23.83 2.92
CA LYS A 86 -6.76 24.43 4.23
C LYS A 86 -7.37 23.68 5.44
N ASN A 87 -8.40 22.87 5.24
CA ASN A 87 -9.20 22.29 6.34
C ASN A 87 -8.90 20.80 6.58
N LEU A 88 -7.73 20.32 6.20
CA LEU A 88 -7.33 18.94 6.41
C LEU A 88 -6.41 18.80 7.63
N THR A 89 -6.59 17.73 8.39
CA THR A 89 -5.74 17.41 9.53
C THR A 89 -4.42 16.80 9.05
N PRO A 90 -3.26 17.36 9.46
CA PRO A 90 -1.96 16.80 9.14
C PRO A 90 -1.58 15.64 10.06
N TYR A 91 -1.01 14.58 9.49
CA TYR A 91 -0.44 13.45 10.19
C TYR A 91 1.00 13.25 9.74
N LYS A 92 1.92 13.28 10.69
CA LYS A 92 3.36 13.21 10.40
C LYS A 92 3.74 11.82 9.87
N MET A 93 4.48 11.77 8.78
CA MET A 93 5.24 10.60 8.35
C MET A 93 6.57 10.54 9.10
N PHE A 94 7.04 9.33 9.36
CA PHE A 94 8.39 9.15 9.88
C PHE A 94 9.42 9.45 8.81
N ASN A 95 10.40 10.26 9.17
CA ASN A 95 11.52 10.53 8.27
C ASN A 95 12.39 9.27 8.15
N ASN A 96 12.65 8.85 6.94
CA ASN A 96 13.51 7.70 6.65
C ASN A 96 14.26 7.90 5.33
N LYS A 97 15.41 7.24 5.18
CA LYS A 97 16.32 7.42 4.04
C LYS A 97 15.71 6.99 2.70
N SER A 98 14.73 6.10 2.74
CA SER A 98 14.14 5.49 1.54
C SER A 98 12.78 6.06 1.16
N ASN A 99 12.35 7.16 1.78
CA ASN A 99 11.10 7.86 1.49
C ASN A 99 9.80 7.03 1.62
N TYR A 100 9.83 5.88 2.26
CA TYR A 100 8.60 5.15 2.53
C TYR A 100 7.67 5.95 3.44
N ALA A 101 6.39 5.97 3.12
CA ALA A 101 5.39 6.64 3.92
C ALA A 101 5.02 5.77 5.14
N LEU A 102 5.79 5.93 6.21
CA LEU A 102 5.54 5.30 7.50
C LEU A 102 4.81 6.27 8.41
N PHE A 103 3.76 5.81 9.07
CA PHE A 103 2.93 6.65 9.92
C PHE A 103 2.37 5.88 11.12
N ASN A 104 1.94 6.61 12.14
CA ASN A 104 1.26 6.03 13.30
C ASN A 104 -0.22 5.85 13.04
N LEU A 105 -0.76 4.74 13.55
CA LEU A 105 -2.18 4.57 13.79
C LEU A 105 -2.41 3.88 15.16
N GLN A 106 -3.59 4.03 15.70
CA GLN A 106 -3.96 3.33 16.93
C GLN A 106 -4.43 1.91 16.59
N PHE A 107 -3.61 0.94 17.00
CA PHE A 107 -3.83 -0.48 16.82
C PHE A 107 -3.72 -1.17 18.18
N GLU A 108 -4.73 -1.97 18.57
CA GLU A 108 -4.72 -2.62 19.88
C GLU A 108 -4.54 -1.64 21.06
N ARG A 109 -5.18 -0.45 20.98
CA ARG A 109 -5.08 0.66 21.96
C ARG A 109 -3.66 1.23 22.12
N LYS A 110 -2.75 0.93 21.20
CA LYS A 110 -1.37 1.46 21.17
C LYS A 110 -1.12 2.18 19.86
N ASN A 111 -0.23 3.15 19.89
CA ASN A 111 0.27 3.78 18.66
C ASN A 111 1.32 2.86 18.05
N GLU A 112 1.02 2.33 16.89
CA GLU A 112 1.89 1.43 16.16
C GLU A 112 2.23 2.00 14.78
N ILE A 113 3.43 1.70 14.29
CA ILE A 113 3.91 2.19 13.01
C ILE A 113 3.51 1.22 11.91
N PHE A 114 2.89 1.76 10.86
CA PHE A 114 2.51 1.04 9.65
C PHE A 114 3.05 1.72 8.40
N LEU A 115 3.24 0.92 7.38
CA LEU A 115 3.51 1.39 6.03
C LEU A 115 2.20 1.81 5.37
N PHE A 116 2.18 2.96 4.70
CA PHE A 116 1.16 3.33 3.73
C PHE A 116 1.46 2.64 2.40
N ASP A 117 0.66 1.65 2.03
CA ASP A 117 0.96 0.76 0.92
C ASP A 117 -0.24 0.64 -0.03
N THR A 118 -0.21 1.41 -1.11
CA THR A 118 -1.28 1.39 -2.13
C THR A 118 -1.25 0.13 -2.98
N GLY A 119 -0.13 -0.57 -3.01
CA GLY A 119 0.09 -1.81 -3.74
C GLY A 119 -0.17 -3.08 -2.94
N ALA A 120 -0.40 -2.95 -1.62
CA ALA A 120 -0.72 -4.09 -0.76
C ALA A 120 -1.92 -4.87 -1.29
N ALA A 121 -1.69 -6.06 -1.82
CA ALA A 121 -2.69 -6.83 -2.56
C ALA A 121 -2.66 -8.31 -2.22
N THR A 122 -3.79 -8.97 -2.47
CA THR A 122 -3.93 -10.43 -2.49
C THR A 122 -4.89 -10.87 -3.59
N THR A 123 -4.84 -12.14 -3.96
CA THR A 123 -5.74 -12.75 -4.95
C THR A 123 -6.75 -13.64 -4.23
N ARG A 124 -8.02 -13.49 -4.58
CA ARG A 124 -9.10 -14.33 -4.06
C ARG A 124 -10.12 -14.59 -5.16
N ASN A 125 -10.45 -15.88 -5.41
CA ASN A 125 -11.29 -16.31 -6.51
C ASN A 125 -10.81 -15.72 -7.86
N ASN A 126 -9.52 -15.83 -8.12
CA ASN A 126 -8.85 -15.27 -9.31
C ASN A 126 -9.06 -13.75 -9.51
N LYS A 127 -9.27 -13.01 -8.41
CA LYS A 127 -9.47 -11.56 -8.43
C LYS A 127 -8.57 -10.89 -7.41
N ASN A 128 -7.91 -9.81 -7.81
CA ASN A 128 -7.00 -9.05 -6.95
C ASN A 128 -7.76 -8.04 -6.10
N TYR A 129 -7.37 -7.90 -4.84
CA TYR A 129 -7.94 -6.96 -3.88
C TYR A 129 -6.85 -6.25 -3.11
N GLY A 130 -7.00 -4.95 -2.89
CA GLY A 130 -6.20 -4.23 -1.92
C GLY A 130 -6.53 -4.73 -0.51
N ILE A 131 -5.50 -5.09 0.25
CA ILE A 131 -5.62 -5.67 1.60
C ILE A 131 -4.49 -5.17 2.49
N SER A 132 -4.72 -5.09 3.79
CA SER A 132 -3.68 -4.78 4.77
C SER A 132 -2.96 -6.05 5.23
N PHE A 133 -1.72 -5.90 5.69
CA PHE A 133 -0.88 -6.99 6.16
C PHE A 133 -0.37 -6.74 7.57
N LEU A 134 -0.21 -7.82 8.35
CA LEU A 134 0.57 -7.85 9.57
C LEU A 134 1.82 -8.71 9.38
N ASP A 135 2.91 -8.29 10.02
CA ASP A 135 4.08 -9.13 10.24
C ASP A 135 3.64 -10.44 10.92
N GLY A 136 4.20 -11.57 10.48
CA GLY A 136 3.80 -12.89 10.96
C GLY A 136 3.91 -13.04 12.49
N ILE A 137 4.95 -12.46 13.12
CA ILE A 137 5.10 -12.50 14.56
C ILE A 137 3.97 -11.74 15.28
N VAL A 138 3.56 -10.60 14.72
CA VAL A 138 2.45 -9.81 15.29
C VAL A 138 1.13 -10.53 15.06
N PHE A 139 0.92 -11.07 13.86
CA PHE A 139 -0.27 -11.86 13.55
C PHE A 139 -0.43 -13.05 14.51
N ASP A 140 0.63 -13.83 14.69
CA ASP A 140 0.62 -15.05 15.53
C ASP A 140 0.30 -14.75 16.99
N LYS A 141 0.70 -13.58 17.52
CA LYS A 141 0.32 -13.12 18.86
C LYS A 141 -1.15 -12.74 19.01
N LEU A 142 -1.82 -12.41 17.90
CA LEU A 142 -3.18 -11.92 17.89
C LEU A 142 -4.21 -12.99 17.44
N GLN A 143 -3.77 -14.08 16.85
CA GLN A 143 -4.66 -15.12 16.31
C GLN A 143 -5.55 -15.78 17.37
N ASP A 144 -5.08 -15.87 18.63
CA ASP A 144 -5.87 -16.45 19.72
C ASP A 144 -6.89 -15.47 20.28
N LYS A 145 -6.68 -14.18 20.05
CA LYS A 145 -7.55 -13.10 20.55
C LYS A 145 -8.67 -12.76 19.59
N TYR A 146 -8.45 -12.93 18.29
CA TYR A 146 -9.37 -12.46 17.26
C TYR A 146 -9.78 -13.56 16.30
N LYS A 147 -10.91 -13.31 15.59
CA LYS A 147 -11.41 -14.23 14.56
C LYS A 147 -10.40 -14.40 13.43
N VAL A 148 -9.98 -15.64 13.20
CA VAL A 148 -9.09 -16.03 12.12
C VAL A 148 -9.85 -16.78 11.03
N ILE A 149 -9.58 -16.43 9.77
CA ILE A 149 -9.97 -17.18 8.58
C ILE A 149 -8.72 -17.90 8.09
N LYS A 150 -8.64 -19.22 8.29
CA LYS A 150 -7.40 -20.00 8.07
C LYS A 150 -6.89 -20.00 6.64
N LYS A 151 -7.80 -19.99 5.66
CA LYS A 151 -7.51 -19.89 4.22
C LYS A 151 -8.33 -18.76 3.63
N TYR A 152 -7.75 -17.59 3.52
CA TYR A 152 -8.49 -16.40 3.08
C TYR A 152 -8.33 -16.14 1.59
N ASP A 153 -7.14 -16.28 1.06
CA ASP A 153 -6.81 -16.02 -0.34
C ASP A 153 -6.50 -17.30 -1.12
N ASP A 154 -6.21 -17.15 -2.39
CA ASP A 154 -5.94 -18.28 -3.29
C ASP A 154 -4.62 -18.98 -2.94
N ASP A 155 -3.69 -18.27 -2.27
CA ASP A 155 -2.42 -18.83 -1.75
C ASP A 155 -2.60 -19.54 -0.39
N GLY A 156 -3.82 -19.54 0.14
CA GLY A 156 -4.13 -20.16 1.43
C GLY A 156 -3.66 -19.38 2.64
N SER A 157 -3.29 -18.11 2.49
CA SER A 157 -2.83 -17.26 3.60
C SER A 157 -3.94 -17.04 4.63
N PRO A 158 -3.64 -17.08 5.92
CA PRO A 158 -4.62 -16.77 6.96
C PRO A 158 -4.87 -15.27 7.07
N CYS A 159 -6.09 -14.92 7.45
CA CYS A 159 -6.53 -13.54 7.67
C CYS A 159 -7.13 -13.40 9.05
N ILE A 160 -6.73 -12.36 9.78
CA ILE A 160 -7.32 -11.96 11.07
C ILE A 160 -8.26 -10.77 10.85
N ILE A 161 -9.35 -10.73 11.63
CA ILE A 161 -10.28 -9.60 11.62
C ILE A 161 -10.12 -8.83 12.92
N ILE A 162 -9.52 -7.64 12.84
CA ILE A 162 -9.39 -6.71 13.96
C ILE A 162 -10.68 -5.90 14.07
N PRO A 163 -11.36 -5.88 15.23
CA PRO A 163 -12.65 -5.21 15.41
C PRO A 163 -12.61 -3.74 15.03
N GLU A 164 -11.56 -3.04 15.45
CA GLU A 164 -11.37 -1.63 15.11
C GLU A 164 -9.90 -1.21 15.14
N ILE A 165 -9.59 -0.22 14.31
CA ILE A 165 -8.36 0.58 14.35
C ILE A 165 -8.74 2.05 14.27
N ILE A 166 -7.90 2.94 14.78
CA ILE A 166 -8.09 4.38 14.59
C ILE A 166 -6.97 4.88 13.67
N ILE A 167 -7.36 5.33 12.51
CA ILE A 167 -6.49 5.90 11.50
C ILE A 167 -7.00 7.29 11.11
N PHE A 168 -6.15 8.29 11.08
CA PHE A 168 -6.52 9.68 10.76
C PHE A 168 -7.73 10.17 11.58
N ASN A 169 -7.71 9.92 12.90
CA ASN A 169 -8.79 10.22 13.85
C ASN A 169 -10.14 9.56 13.50
N THR A 170 -10.15 8.58 12.61
CA THR A 170 -11.36 7.87 12.17
C THR A 170 -11.32 6.41 12.61
N ILE A 171 -12.40 5.94 13.21
CA ILE A 171 -12.56 4.53 13.58
C ILE A 171 -12.91 3.72 12.31
N VAL A 172 -12.08 2.76 11.99
CA VAL A 172 -12.34 1.78 10.93
C VAL A 172 -12.61 0.41 11.56
N LYS A 173 -13.80 -0.12 11.33
CA LYS A 173 -14.27 -1.37 11.94
C LYS A 173 -14.03 -2.59 11.03
N ASN A 174 -13.88 -3.77 11.67
CA ASN A 174 -13.77 -5.08 11.00
C ASN A 174 -12.65 -5.12 9.95
N VAL A 175 -11.48 -4.63 10.33
CA VAL A 175 -10.33 -4.54 9.43
C VAL A 175 -9.70 -5.90 9.25
N LYS A 176 -9.55 -6.31 8.00
CA LYS A 176 -8.89 -7.56 7.63
C LYS A 176 -7.41 -7.35 7.42
N PHE A 177 -6.61 -8.17 8.07
CA PHE A 177 -5.17 -8.23 7.89
C PHE A 177 -4.76 -9.64 7.49
N LEU A 178 -4.05 -9.77 6.39
CA LEU A 178 -3.38 -11.02 6.03
C LEU A 178 -2.08 -11.18 6.81
N ARG A 179 -1.73 -12.42 7.10
CA ARG A 179 -0.42 -12.77 7.62
C ARG A 179 0.62 -12.64 6.51
N ARG A 180 1.66 -11.90 6.77
CA ARG A 180 2.89 -11.93 5.96
C ARG A 180 3.94 -12.73 6.69
N GLU A 181 4.50 -13.72 6.01
CA GLU A 181 5.64 -14.46 6.53
C GLU A 181 6.78 -13.48 6.86
N LYS A 182 7.58 -13.86 7.87
CA LYS A 182 8.86 -13.20 8.15
C LYS A 182 9.75 -13.42 6.93
N ASN A 183 9.69 -12.49 6.02
CA ASN A 183 10.38 -12.59 4.74
C ASN A 183 11.36 -11.43 4.56
N ALA A 184 12.23 -11.58 3.58
CA ALA A 184 13.19 -10.57 3.18
C ALA A 184 12.55 -9.19 2.93
N PHE A 185 11.25 -9.11 2.56
CA PHE A 185 10.58 -7.86 2.28
C PHE A 185 10.46 -6.97 3.53
N TYR A 186 9.94 -7.48 4.66
CA TYR A 186 9.86 -6.69 5.88
C TYR A 186 11.23 -6.43 6.50
N ASP A 187 12.11 -7.43 6.51
CA ASP A 187 13.47 -7.25 7.00
C ASP A 187 14.24 -6.29 6.08
N PHE A 188 14.03 -6.38 4.77
CA PHE A 188 14.59 -5.45 3.80
C PHE A 188 14.09 -4.02 4.07
N MET A 189 12.78 -3.81 4.21
CA MET A 189 12.21 -2.50 4.47
C MET A 189 12.66 -1.90 5.80
N ARG A 190 12.69 -2.70 6.87
CA ARG A 190 13.22 -2.26 8.17
C ARG A 190 14.68 -1.84 8.08
N LYS A 191 15.50 -2.59 7.32
CA LYS A 191 16.89 -2.24 7.06
C LYS A 191 17.01 -0.93 6.25
N GLN A 192 16.17 -0.75 5.25
CA GLN A 192 16.16 0.45 4.41
C GLN A 192 15.69 1.70 5.16
N THR A 193 14.65 1.57 5.94
CA THR A 193 14.03 2.71 6.66
C THR A 193 14.69 3.01 8.00
N GLY A 194 15.32 2.01 8.64
CA GLY A 194 15.77 2.08 10.03
C GLY A 194 14.63 2.08 11.05
N ILE A 195 13.38 1.85 10.61
CA ILE A 195 12.18 1.98 11.45
C ILE A 195 11.47 0.63 11.54
N LYS A 196 11.21 0.19 12.78
CA LYS A 196 10.39 -0.99 13.03
C LYS A 196 8.93 -0.66 12.83
N HIS A 197 8.29 -1.27 11.86
CA HIS A 197 6.84 -1.23 11.62
C HIS A 197 6.25 -2.63 11.76
N ILE A 198 4.96 -2.71 12.07
CA ILE A 198 4.30 -4.00 12.36
C ILE A 198 3.44 -4.53 11.22
N GLY A 199 3.29 -3.77 10.16
CA GLY A 199 2.49 -4.15 9.01
C GLY A 199 2.38 -3.05 7.98
N ALA A 200 1.49 -3.28 7.00
CA ALA A 200 1.14 -2.32 5.97
C ALA A 200 -0.38 -2.12 5.92
N ILE A 201 -0.79 -0.89 5.72
CA ILE A 201 -2.19 -0.53 5.49
C ILE A 201 -2.44 -0.41 4.00
N GLY A 202 -3.39 -1.18 3.52
CA GLY A 202 -3.74 -1.26 2.11
C GLY A 202 -5.13 -0.71 1.79
N GLY A 203 -5.53 -0.89 0.55
CA GLY A 203 -6.76 -0.34 -0.01
C GLY A 203 -8.06 -0.77 0.69
N ASN A 204 -8.08 -1.89 1.42
CA ASN A 204 -9.25 -2.30 2.19
C ASN A 204 -9.61 -1.33 3.32
N VAL A 205 -8.61 -0.61 3.85
CA VAL A 205 -8.78 0.47 4.82
C VAL A 205 -9.00 1.79 4.11
N PHE A 206 -8.13 2.11 3.14
CA PHE A 206 -8.14 3.40 2.45
C PHE A 206 -9.41 3.71 1.65
N LYS A 207 -10.19 2.69 1.27
CA LYS A 207 -11.42 2.86 0.48
C LYS A 207 -12.46 3.85 1.05
N LYS A 208 -12.28 4.27 2.30
CA LYS A 208 -13.16 5.23 3.00
C LYS A 208 -12.59 6.64 3.06
N PHE A 209 -11.40 6.86 2.51
CA PHE A 209 -10.65 8.08 2.69
C PHE A 209 -10.34 8.78 1.38
N LYS A 210 -10.20 10.08 1.52
CA LYS A 210 -9.46 10.94 0.61
C LYS A 210 -8.15 11.30 1.29
N ILE A 211 -7.03 10.87 0.72
CA ILE A 211 -5.71 10.96 1.34
C ILE A 211 -4.80 11.80 0.47
N ILE A 212 -4.13 12.77 1.06
CA ILE A 212 -3.10 13.56 0.41
C ILE A 212 -1.76 13.22 1.07
N CYS A 213 -0.81 12.76 0.27
CA CYS A 213 0.55 12.50 0.71
C CYS A 213 1.49 13.58 0.19
N ASP A 214 2.01 14.38 1.10
CA ASP A 214 3.08 15.36 0.83
C ASP A 214 4.42 14.71 1.17
N TYR A 215 5.04 14.13 0.16
CA TYR A 215 6.34 13.46 0.33
C TYR A 215 7.49 14.44 0.57
N LYS A 216 7.34 15.67 0.14
CA LYS A 216 8.34 16.73 0.37
C LYS A 216 8.40 17.12 1.85
N ASN A 217 7.25 17.34 2.46
CA ASN A 217 7.14 17.79 3.86
C ASN A 217 6.93 16.64 4.84
N LYS A 218 6.85 15.40 4.36
CA LYS A 218 6.60 14.18 5.16
C LYS A 218 5.32 14.26 5.99
N VAL A 219 4.23 14.63 5.34
CA VAL A 219 2.90 14.76 5.95
C VAL A 219 1.85 14.03 5.12
N ILE A 220 0.97 13.32 5.81
CA ILE A 220 -0.28 12.79 5.24
C ILE A 220 -1.42 13.68 5.73
N TYR A 221 -2.33 14.02 4.84
CA TYR A 221 -3.58 14.70 5.18
C TYR A 221 -4.75 13.79 4.81
N SER A 222 -5.79 13.79 5.62
CA SER A 222 -6.99 13.01 5.37
C SER A 222 -8.26 13.77 5.74
N SER A 223 -9.31 13.50 5.02
CA SER A 223 -10.68 13.92 5.30
C SER A 223 -11.59 12.70 5.33
#